data_0b55461d9154515ff9949e141306c441
#
_entry.id   0b55461d9154515ff9949e141306c441
#
_cell.length_a   1.000
_cell.length_b   1.000
_cell.length_c   1.000
_cell.angle_alpha   90.00
_cell.angle_beta   90.00
_cell.angle_gamma   90.00
#
_symmetry.space_group_name_H-M   'P 1'
#
loop_
_entity.id
_entity.type
_entity.pdbx_description
1 polymer ?
#
loop_
_entity_poly.entity_id
_entity_poly.type
_entity_poly.pdbx_seq_one_letter_code
_entity_poly.pdbx_strand_id
1 'polypeptide(L)'
;VDEIYIALPSVSINQRRELMNICNDTGCKIKILPGIYQLMNGEVKVSKLRNVEIEDLLGRDPISVNMNKIASYVENRTVMVTGGGGYIGSELCRQVAARHPRKLIIVDIYENNAYDIQMELRNAHPELNLDVRIASIRDGEKIDALFNELRPEVVYHAAAHKHVPLMEDSPNEAIKN
;
A
#
# COMPACT_ATOMS: atom_id res chain seq x y z
N VAL A 1 -18.97 31.09 7.51
CA VAL A 1 -18.02 30.21 8.20
C VAL A 1 -17.22 29.53 7.10
N ASP A 2 -15.89 29.63 7.17
CA ASP A 2 -15.01 29.13 6.11
C ASP A 2 -14.33 27.81 6.48
N GLU A 3 -14.21 27.55 7.78
CA GLU A 3 -13.58 26.35 8.33
C GLU A 3 -14.36 25.80 9.53
N ILE A 4 -14.42 24.47 9.65
CA ILE A 4 -15.00 23.74 10.77
C ILE A 4 -13.89 22.93 11.47
N TYR A 5 -13.77 23.11 12.79
CA TYR A 5 -12.80 22.38 13.61
C TYR A 5 -13.52 21.33 14.45
N ILE A 6 -13.23 20.05 14.22
CA ILE A 6 -13.79 18.95 15.01
C ILE A 6 -12.85 18.63 16.16
N ALA A 7 -13.33 18.88 17.39
CA ALA A 7 -12.59 18.74 18.65
C ALA A 7 -13.18 17.65 19.55
N LEU A 8 -13.59 16.51 19.00
CA LEU A 8 -14.26 15.43 19.70
C LEU A 8 -13.40 14.16 19.72
N PRO A 9 -12.41 14.02 20.62
CA PRO A 9 -11.48 12.91 20.64
C PRO A 9 -12.12 11.57 21.07
N SER A 10 -13.25 11.60 21.76
CA SER A 10 -13.83 10.41 22.44
C SER A 10 -15.18 9.97 21.88
N VAL A 11 -15.56 10.38 20.69
CA VAL A 11 -16.82 9.92 20.06
C VAL A 11 -16.64 8.56 19.37
N SER A 12 -17.72 7.77 19.37
CA SER A 12 -17.75 6.51 18.63
C SER A 12 -17.57 6.73 17.12
N ILE A 13 -17.11 5.68 16.42
CA ILE A 13 -16.88 5.70 14.97
C ILE A 13 -18.14 6.12 14.21
N ASN A 14 -19.32 5.62 14.63
CA ASN A 14 -20.59 5.92 13.97
C ASN A 14 -20.97 7.40 14.15
N GLN A 15 -20.81 7.94 15.34
CA GLN A 15 -21.06 9.35 15.64
C GLN A 15 -20.10 10.25 14.90
N ARG A 16 -18.81 9.85 14.78
CA ARG A 16 -17.81 10.60 14.01
C ARG A 16 -18.21 10.66 12.54
N ARG A 17 -18.63 9.54 11.94
CA ARG A 17 -19.09 9.47 10.55
C ARG A 17 -20.30 10.37 10.31
N GLU A 18 -21.28 10.35 11.21
CA GLU A 18 -22.47 11.19 11.10
C GLU A 18 -22.13 12.69 11.17
N LEU A 19 -21.29 13.10 12.12
CA LEU A 19 -20.78 14.46 12.22
C LEU A 19 -20.01 14.90 10.97
N MET A 20 -19.17 14.01 10.42
CA MET A 20 -18.42 14.30 9.20
C MET A 20 -19.34 14.51 8.00
N ASN A 21 -20.40 13.70 7.86
CA ASN A 21 -21.38 13.88 6.80
C ASN A 21 -22.08 15.24 6.92
N ILE A 22 -22.53 15.60 8.12
CA ILE A 22 -23.14 16.92 8.38
C ILE A 22 -22.18 18.06 8.04
N CYS A 23 -20.91 17.93 8.41
CA CYS A 23 -19.90 18.95 8.11
C CYS A 23 -19.62 19.05 6.59
N ASN A 24 -19.56 17.92 5.88
CA ASN A 24 -19.32 17.90 4.42
C ASN A 24 -20.45 18.62 3.66
N ASP A 25 -21.69 18.47 4.10
CA ASP A 25 -22.84 19.13 3.49
C ASP A 25 -22.78 20.65 3.57
N THR A 26 -21.94 21.21 4.44
CA THR A 26 -21.77 22.67 4.57
C THR A 26 -20.85 23.27 3.52
N GLY A 27 -20.04 22.47 2.81
CA GLY A 27 -19.02 22.94 1.87
C GLY A 27 -17.82 23.65 2.49
N CYS A 28 -17.72 23.69 3.84
CA CYS A 28 -16.61 24.30 4.57
C CYS A 28 -15.38 23.38 4.61
N LYS A 29 -14.19 23.95 4.78
CA LYS A 29 -12.98 23.16 5.03
C LYS A 29 -13.04 22.52 6.42
N ILE A 30 -12.87 21.20 6.52
CA ILE A 30 -12.95 20.46 7.77
C ILE A 30 -11.54 20.13 8.26
N LYS A 31 -11.25 20.42 9.52
CA LYS A 31 -10.00 20.10 10.21
C LYS A 31 -10.29 19.35 11.51
N ILE A 32 -9.45 18.37 11.84
CA ILE A 32 -9.57 17.59 13.08
C ILE A 32 -8.49 18.01 14.06
N LEU A 33 -8.88 18.22 15.33
CA LEU A 33 -7.94 18.40 16.42
C LEU A 33 -7.45 17.04 16.92
N PRO A 34 -6.13 16.86 17.10
CA PRO A 34 -5.59 15.68 17.77
C PRO A 34 -6.10 15.57 19.21
N GLY A 35 -6.23 14.35 19.72
CA GLY A 35 -6.63 14.12 21.11
C GLY A 35 -5.63 14.75 22.11
N ILE A 36 -6.13 15.19 23.26
CA ILE A 36 -5.32 15.82 24.33
C ILE A 36 -4.12 14.94 24.74
N TYR A 37 -4.27 13.61 24.75
CA TYR A 37 -3.19 12.68 25.06
C TYR A 37 -2.01 12.75 24.06
N GLN A 38 -2.28 12.96 22.78
CA GLN A 38 -1.26 13.12 21.74
C GLN A 38 -0.53 14.47 21.86
N LEU A 39 -1.23 15.49 22.35
CA LEU A 39 -0.66 16.80 22.65
C LEU A 39 0.21 16.77 23.90
N MET A 40 -0.20 16.05 24.94
CA MET A 40 0.54 15.94 26.21
C MET A 40 1.83 15.11 26.08
N ASN A 41 1.84 14.09 25.23
CA ASN A 41 3.02 13.26 24.99
C ASN A 41 4.04 13.90 24.03
N GLY A 42 3.80 15.13 23.58
CA GLY A 42 4.71 15.83 22.65
C GLY A 42 4.73 15.26 21.23
N GLU A 43 3.87 14.30 20.92
CA GLU A 43 3.82 13.63 19.62
C GLU A 43 3.26 14.54 18.52
N VAL A 44 2.42 15.52 18.90
CA VAL A 44 1.80 16.46 17.96
C VAL A 44 1.82 17.88 18.50
N LYS A 45 2.33 18.83 17.71
CA LYS A 45 2.23 20.27 18.02
C LYS A 45 0.87 20.80 17.52
N VAL A 46 0.30 21.78 18.24
CA VAL A 46 -0.96 22.47 17.87
C VAL A 46 -0.92 23.04 16.44
N SER A 47 0.27 23.31 15.90
CA SER A 47 0.47 23.75 14.51
C SER A 47 0.22 22.68 13.45
N LYS A 48 -0.02 21.41 13.84
CA LYS A 48 -0.33 20.30 12.93
C LYS A 48 -1.84 19.99 12.89
N LEU A 49 -2.67 21.01 12.78
CA LEU A 49 -4.05 20.84 12.33
C LEU A 49 -4.00 20.27 10.92
N ARG A 50 -4.43 19.03 10.74
CA ARG A 50 -4.46 18.38 9.44
C ARG A 50 -5.85 18.41 8.83
N ASN A 51 -5.91 18.41 7.54
CA ASN A 51 -7.15 18.18 6.81
C ASN A 51 -7.68 16.79 7.14
N VAL A 52 -9.00 16.60 6.98
CA VAL A 52 -9.64 15.30 7.08
C VAL A 52 -9.12 14.41 5.95
N GLU A 53 -8.61 13.25 6.29
CA GLU A 53 -8.20 12.22 5.35
C GLU A 53 -9.27 11.12 5.25
N ILE A 54 -9.24 10.34 4.16
CA ILE A 54 -10.22 9.27 3.92
C ILE A 54 -10.21 8.24 5.05
N GLU A 55 -9.06 8.03 5.68
CA GLU A 55 -8.87 7.14 6.82
C GLU A 55 -9.69 7.54 8.04
N ASP A 56 -9.88 8.85 8.26
CA ASP A 56 -10.72 9.38 9.35
C ASP A 56 -12.20 9.02 9.16
N LEU A 57 -12.64 8.90 7.90
CA LEU A 57 -13.99 8.49 7.54
C LEU A 57 -14.20 6.97 7.67
N LEU A 58 -13.15 6.18 7.43
CA LEU A 58 -13.22 4.73 7.49
C LEU A 58 -13.22 4.19 8.92
N GLY A 59 -12.85 5.02 9.91
CA GLY A 59 -12.85 4.65 11.33
C GLY A 59 -11.93 3.48 11.67
N ARG A 60 -10.86 3.29 10.91
CA ARG A 60 -9.80 2.32 11.21
C ARG A 60 -8.61 3.05 11.79
N ASP A 61 -8.20 2.65 12.98
CA ASP A 61 -6.94 3.13 13.53
C ASP A 61 -5.79 2.60 12.65
N PRO A 62 -4.83 3.46 12.25
CA PRO A 62 -3.64 3.00 11.56
C PRO A 62 -2.92 1.93 12.39
N ILE A 63 -2.62 0.81 11.79
CA ILE A 63 -1.81 -0.22 12.46
C ILE A 63 -0.41 0.37 12.65
N SER A 64 0.00 0.55 13.91
CA SER A 64 1.36 0.93 14.25
C SER A 64 2.28 -0.25 13.97
N VAL A 65 3.06 -0.18 12.90
CA VAL A 65 4.00 -1.23 12.51
C VAL A 65 5.42 -0.80 12.86
N ASN A 66 6.19 -1.69 13.45
CA ASN A 66 7.62 -1.43 13.68
C ASN A 66 8.38 -1.50 12.35
N MET A 67 8.58 -0.35 11.72
CA MET A 67 9.23 -0.22 10.41
C MET A 67 10.64 -0.77 10.38
N ASN A 68 11.39 -0.70 11.50
CA ASN A 68 12.75 -1.27 11.58
C ASN A 68 12.72 -2.79 11.54
N LYS A 69 11.70 -3.41 12.16
CA LYS A 69 11.54 -4.86 12.11
C LYS A 69 11.18 -5.35 10.70
N ILE A 70 10.35 -4.59 9.98
CA ILE A 70 10.01 -4.90 8.58
C ILE A 70 11.23 -4.72 7.67
N ALA A 71 12.00 -3.65 7.86
CA ALA A 71 13.21 -3.39 7.08
C ALA A 71 14.17 -4.60 7.12
N SER A 72 14.35 -5.23 8.29
CA SER A 72 15.25 -6.37 8.46
C SER A 72 14.85 -7.62 7.64
N TYR A 73 13.59 -7.75 7.22
CA TYR A 73 13.16 -8.86 6.36
C TYR A 73 13.54 -8.66 4.88
N VAL A 74 13.81 -7.43 4.48
CA VAL A 74 14.01 -7.03 3.07
C VAL A 74 15.47 -6.68 2.78
N GLU A 75 16.13 -6.03 3.74
CA GLU A 75 17.49 -5.53 3.59
C GLU A 75 18.47 -6.65 3.25
N ASN A 76 19.28 -6.43 2.18
CA ASN A 76 20.25 -7.39 1.66
C ASN A 76 19.64 -8.75 1.22
N ARG A 77 18.33 -8.83 0.99
CA ARG A 77 17.65 -10.03 0.53
C ARG A 77 17.30 -9.96 -0.95
N THR A 78 17.15 -11.12 -1.57
CA THR A 78 16.52 -11.25 -2.88
C THR A 78 15.01 -11.32 -2.66
N VAL A 79 14.31 -10.27 -3.09
CA VAL A 79 12.87 -10.11 -2.87
C VAL A 79 12.14 -10.21 -4.19
N MET A 80 11.08 -11.02 -4.25
CA MET A 80 10.20 -11.13 -5.41
C MET A 80 8.83 -10.54 -5.08
N VAL A 81 8.27 -9.73 -5.99
CA VAL A 81 6.91 -9.21 -5.91
C VAL A 81 6.15 -9.70 -7.13
N THR A 82 5.15 -10.55 -6.93
CA THR A 82 4.24 -10.98 -7.99
C THR A 82 3.06 -10.03 -8.08
N GLY A 83 2.59 -9.72 -9.30
CA GLY A 83 1.62 -8.65 -9.52
C GLY A 83 2.21 -7.26 -9.25
N GLY A 84 3.53 -7.12 -9.48
CA GLY A 84 4.27 -5.90 -9.14
C GLY A 84 3.92 -4.68 -9.97
N GLY A 85 3.27 -4.84 -11.12
CA GLY A 85 2.70 -3.75 -11.91
C GLY A 85 1.31 -3.29 -11.43
N GLY A 86 0.65 -4.07 -10.57
CA GLY A 86 -0.66 -3.73 -10.00
C GLY A 86 -0.58 -2.60 -8.97
N TYR A 87 -1.75 -2.09 -8.55
CA TYR A 87 -1.83 -0.96 -7.61
C TYR A 87 -1.13 -1.25 -6.27
N ILE A 88 -1.39 -2.42 -5.65
CA ILE A 88 -0.74 -2.83 -4.40
C ILE A 88 0.70 -3.26 -4.66
N GLY A 89 0.92 -4.05 -5.71
CA GLY A 89 2.25 -4.58 -6.03
C GLY A 89 3.27 -3.50 -6.36
N SER A 90 2.90 -2.45 -7.09
CA SER A 90 3.79 -1.33 -7.40
C SER A 90 4.20 -0.56 -6.14
N GLU A 91 3.28 -0.34 -5.21
CA GLU A 91 3.60 0.29 -3.92
C GLU A 91 4.52 -0.60 -3.07
N LEU A 92 4.28 -1.91 -3.04
CA LEU A 92 5.22 -2.85 -2.40
C LEU A 92 6.62 -2.76 -3.03
N CYS A 93 6.72 -2.67 -4.36
CA CYS A 93 7.99 -2.52 -5.04
C CYS A 93 8.72 -1.23 -4.64
N ARG A 94 8.02 -0.09 -4.52
CA ARG A 94 8.59 1.18 -4.03
C ARG A 94 9.11 1.05 -2.61
N GLN A 95 8.30 0.49 -1.71
CA GLN A 95 8.67 0.29 -0.30
C GLN A 95 9.87 -0.65 -0.14
N VAL A 96 9.91 -1.73 -0.92
CA VAL A 96 11.04 -2.68 -0.94
C VAL A 96 12.29 -2.01 -1.48
N ALA A 97 12.21 -1.30 -2.59
CA ALA A 97 13.36 -0.61 -3.22
C ALA A 97 14.03 0.37 -2.24
N ALA A 98 13.22 1.13 -1.47
CA ALA A 98 13.71 2.07 -0.46
C ALA A 98 14.41 1.40 0.75
N ARG A 99 14.41 0.06 0.84
CA ARG A 99 15.01 -0.73 1.94
C ARG A 99 16.28 -1.49 1.53
N HIS A 100 16.90 -1.08 0.43
CA HIS A 100 18.17 -1.63 -0.05
C HIS A 100 18.20 -3.16 -0.16
N PRO A 101 17.27 -3.79 -0.90
CA PRO A 101 17.32 -5.23 -1.14
C PRO A 101 18.59 -5.56 -1.95
N ARG A 102 19.11 -6.77 -1.79
CA ARG A 102 20.19 -7.26 -2.66
C ARG A 102 19.76 -7.35 -4.12
N LYS A 103 18.50 -7.75 -4.34
CA LYS A 103 17.85 -7.81 -5.65
C LYS A 103 16.35 -7.68 -5.47
N LEU A 104 15.70 -6.87 -6.31
CA LEU A 104 14.25 -6.81 -6.43
C LEU A 104 13.82 -7.46 -7.75
N ILE A 105 12.92 -8.44 -7.65
CA ILE A 105 12.35 -9.15 -8.79
C ILE A 105 10.88 -8.80 -8.88
N ILE A 106 10.46 -8.30 -10.03
CA ILE A 106 9.06 -7.99 -10.32
C ILE A 106 8.56 -9.04 -11.32
N VAL A 107 7.44 -9.69 -10.97
CA VAL A 107 6.75 -10.63 -11.87
C VAL A 107 5.34 -10.12 -12.10
N ASP A 108 4.99 -9.87 -13.36
CA ASP A 108 3.64 -9.46 -13.74
C ASP A 108 3.25 -10.07 -15.09
N ILE A 109 1.96 -10.23 -15.32
CA ILE A 109 1.44 -10.70 -16.61
C ILE A 109 1.27 -9.53 -17.59
N TYR A 110 1.08 -8.30 -17.08
CA TYR A 110 0.79 -7.13 -17.88
C TYR A 110 2.04 -6.27 -18.07
N GLU A 111 2.58 -6.32 -19.29
CA GLU A 111 3.88 -5.71 -19.61
C GLU A 111 3.93 -4.19 -19.42
N ASN A 112 2.84 -3.46 -19.76
CA ASN A 112 2.84 -2.00 -19.67
C ASN A 112 3.03 -1.53 -18.23
N ASN A 113 2.24 -2.07 -17.30
CA ASN A 113 2.36 -1.71 -15.88
C ASN A 113 3.71 -2.15 -15.29
N ALA A 114 4.23 -3.31 -15.72
CA ALA A 114 5.54 -3.78 -15.31
C ALA A 114 6.66 -2.85 -15.83
N TYR A 115 6.52 -2.35 -17.05
CA TYR A 115 7.44 -1.37 -17.63
C TYR A 115 7.40 -0.03 -16.90
N ASP A 116 6.19 0.47 -16.60
CA ASP A 116 6.03 1.76 -15.91
C ASP A 116 6.72 1.74 -14.54
N ILE A 117 6.47 0.73 -13.71
CA ILE A 117 7.14 0.60 -12.40
C ILE A 117 8.65 0.36 -12.56
N GLN A 118 9.10 -0.36 -13.59
CA GLN A 118 10.52 -0.55 -13.87
C GLN A 118 11.20 0.80 -14.15
N MET A 119 10.62 1.63 -14.99
CA MET A 119 11.18 2.94 -15.35
C MET A 119 11.20 3.88 -14.15
N GLU A 120 10.13 3.88 -13.36
CA GLU A 120 10.06 4.66 -12.13
C GLU A 120 11.18 4.28 -11.16
N LEU A 121 11.33 2.98 -10.88
CA LEU A 121 12.32 2.48 -9.92
C LEU A 121 13.77 2.68 -10.41
N ARG A 122 14.03 2.52 -11.70
CA ARG A 122 15.37 2.80 -12.26
C ARG A 122 15.76 4.27 -12.14
N ASN A 123 14.78 5.17 -12.29
CA ASN A 123 15.02 6.60 -12.12
C ASN A 123 15.22 7.00 -10.66
N ALA A 124 14.41 6.42 -9.75
CA ALA A 124 14.47 6.75 -8.32
C ALA A 124 15.65 6.05 -7.60
N HIS A 125 16.04 4.86 -8.05
CA HIS A 125 17.07 4.00 -7.45
C HIS A 125 18.00 3.44 -8.53
N PRO A 126 18.90 4.24 -9.12
CA PRO A 126 19.77 3.80 -10.22
C PRO A 126 20.70 2.63 -9.88
N GLU A 127 21.05 2.47 -8.60
CA GLU A 127 21.89 1.41 -8.05
C GLU A 127 21.15 0.09 -7.76
N LEU A 128 19.81 0.11 -7.84
CA LEU A 128 18.97 -1.05 -7.52
C LEU A 128 19.21 -2.18 -8.54
N ASN A 129 19.57 -3.36 -8.04
CA ASN A 129 19.59 -4.58 -8.85
C ASN A 129 18.13 -5.04 -9.10
N LEU A 130 17.56 -4.54 -10.18
CA LEU A 130 16.15 -4.74 -10.56
C LEU A 130 16.04 -5.71 -11.74
N ASP A 131 15.23 -6.76 -11.58
CA ASP A 131 14.90 -7.75 -12.59
C ASP A 131 13.37 -7.80 -12.79
N VAL A 132 12.91 -7.62 -14.00
CA VAL A 132 11.48 -7.63 -14.35
C VAL A 132 11.20 -8.77 -15.30
N ARG A 133 10.24 -9.61 -14.94
CA ARG A 133 9.85 -10.80 -15.71
C ARG A 133 8.36 -10.76 -16.04
N ILE A 134 8.03 -10.93 -17.30
CA ILE A 134 6.65 -11.05 -17.73
C ILE A 134 6.27 -12.54 -17.69
N ALA A 135 5.39 -12.87 -16.75
CA ALA A 135 4.90 -14.23 -16.55
C ALA A 135 3.56 -14.23 -15.81
N SER A 136 2.72 -15.19 -16.14
CA SER A 136 1.51 -15.49 -15.37
C SER A 136 1.86 -16.36 -14.16
N ILE A 137 1.33 -16.03 -12.99
CA ILE A 137 1.44 -16.89 -11.80
C ILE A 137 0.71 -18.22 -11.96
N ARG A 138 -0.16 -18.32 -12.95
CA ARG A 138 -0.92 -19.53 -13.29
C ARG A 138 -0.11 -20.54 -14.11
N ASP A 139 1.03 -20.11 -14.63
CA ASP A 139 1.97 -20.96 -15.37
C ASP A 139 2.99 -21.54 -14.37
N GLY A 140 2.66 -22.72 -13.82
CA GLY A 140 3.48 -23.38 -12.81
C GLY A 140 4.90 -23.68 -13.29
N GLU A 141 5.08 -24.15 -14.53
CA GLU A 141 6.39 -24.47 -15.08
C GLU A 141 7.28 -23.21 -15.18
N LYS A 142 6.68 -22.10 -15.65
CA LYS A 142 7.37 -20.82 -15.73
C LYS A 142 7.75 -20.29 -14.37
N ILE A 143 6.85 -20.37 -13.40
CA ILE A 143 7.10 -19.92 -12.02
C ILE A 143 8.18 -20.78 -11.37
N ASP A 144 8.12 -22.10 -11.49
CA ASP A 144 9.17 -23.00 -10.98
C ASP A 144 10.54 -22.68 -11.58
N ALA A 145 10.60 -22.43 -12.88
CA ALA A 145 11.83 -22.02 -13.55
C ALA A 145 12.37 -20.70 -12.98
N LEU A 146 11.51 -19.69 -12.78
CA LEU A 146 11.89 -18.40 -12.20
C LEU A 146 12.40 -18.56 -10.75
N PHE A 147 11.74 -19.37 -9.93
CA PHE A 147 12.20 -19.63 -8.56
C PHE A 147 13.55 -20.36 -8.53
N ASN A 148 13.75 -21.31 -9.43
CA ASN A 148 15.02 -22.03 -9.55
C ASN A 148 16.16 -21.14 -10.04
N GLU A 149 15.91 -20.23 -10.99
CA GLU A 149 16.88 -19.28 -11.53
C GLU A 149 17.22 -18.18 -10.52
N LEU A 150 16.21 -17.53 -9.95
CA LEU A 150 16.35 -16.28 -9.23
C LEU A 150 16.47 -16.45 -7.71
N ARG A 151 16.08 -17.61 -7.17
CA ARG A 151 16.19 -17.99 -5.75
C ARG A 151 15.74 -16.87 -4.78
N PRO A 152 14.49 -16.39 -4.86
CA PRO A 152 14.02 -15.36 -3.96
C PRO A 152 13.99 -15.89 -2.50
N GLU A 153 14.42 -15.03 -1.57
CA GLU A 153 14.39 -15.32 -0.13
C GLU A 153 13.10 -14.83 0.52
N VAL A 154 12.50 -13.80 -0.08
CA VAL A 154 11.22 -13.21 0.37
C VAL A 154 10.33 -13.06 -0.84
N VAL A 155 9.06 -13.43 -0.69
CA VAL A 155 8.06 -13.26 -1.75
C VAL A 155 6.86 -12.49 -1.21
N TYR A 156 6.53 -11.40 -1.88
CA TYR A 156 5.27 -10.68 -1.69
C TYR A 156 4.34 -11.03 -2.85
N HIS A 157 3.21 -11.63 -2.52
CA HIS A 157 2.24 -12.09 -3.52
C HIS A 157 1.06 -11.12 -3.59
N ALA A 158 1.02 -10.29 -4.64
CA ALA A 158 -0.03 -9.31 -4.89
C ALA A 158 -0.77 -9.56 -6.23
N ALA A 159 -0.52 -10.70 -6.86
CA ALA A 159 -1.15 -11.09 -8.11
C ALA A 159 -2.45 -11.84 -7.84
N ALA A 160 -3.58 -11.15 -7.92
CA ALA A 160 -4.90 -11.75 -7.77
C ALA A 160 -5.97 -10.91 -8.49
N HIS A 161 -7.06 -11.55 -8.89
CA HIS A 161 -8.24 -10.83 -9.34
C HIS A 161 -8.90 -10.12 -8.14
N LYS A 162 -9.14 -8.81 -8.27
CA LYS A 162 -9.59 -7.98 -7.15
C LYS A 162 -11.11 -7.79 -7.11
N HIS A 163 -11.75 -7.67 -8.27
CA HIS A 163 -13.14 -7.24 -8.38
C HIS A 163 -14.09 -8.42 -8.19
N VAL A 164 -14.66 -8.54 -6.99
CA VAL A 164 -15.58 -9.63 -6.61
C VAL A 164 -16.76 -9.76 -7.58
N PRO A 165 -17.49 -8.69 -7.98
CA PRO A 165 -18.61 -8.83 -8.89
C PRO A 165 -18.23 -9.48 -10.24
N LEU A 166 -17.05 -9.16 -10.78
CA LEU A 166 -16.56 -9.77 -12.01
C LEU A 166 -16.20 -11.25 -11.81
N MET A 167 -15.79 -11.63 -10.61
CA MET A 167 -15.45 -13.02 -10.29
C MET A 167 -16.70 -13.86 -10.00
N GLU A 168 -17.78 -13.25 -9.53
CA GLU A 168 -19.11 -13.89 -9.42
C GLU A 168 -19.63 -14.30 -10.79
N ASP A 169 -19.43 -13.43 -11.81
CA ASP A 169 -19.77 -13.73 -13.21
C ASP A 169 -18.76 -14.66 -13.91
N SER A 170 -17.56 -14.82 -13.35
CA SER A 170 -16.46 -15.61 -13.92
C SER A 170 -15.77 -16.52 -12.87
N PRO A 171 -16.52 -17.44 -12.22
CA PRO A 171 -16.01 -18.22 -11.08
C PRO A 171 -14.83 -19.12 -11.44
N ASN A 172 -14.79 -19.64 -12.68
CA ASN A 172 -13.68 -20.46 -13.14
C ASN A 172 -12.35 -19.70 -13.18
N GLU A 173 -12.38 -18.40 -13.48
CA GLU A 173 -11.16 -17.59 -13.47
C GLU A 173 -10.72 -17.27 -12.04
N ALA A 174 -11.67 -17.07 -11.11
CA ALA A 174 -11.37 -16.89 -9.70
C ALA A 174 -10.67 -18.13 -9.09
N ILE A 175 -11.08 -19.33 -9.48
CA ILE A 175 -10.49 -20.59 -8.98
C ILE A 175 -9.08 -20.82 -9.58
N LYS A 176 -8.86 -20.40 -10.82
CA LYS A 176 -7.58 -20.61 -11.51
C LYS A 176 -6.48 -19.62 -11.12
N ASN A 177 -6.84 -18.56 -10.40
CA ASN A 177 -5.91 -17.47 -10.09
C ASN A 177 -5.13 -17.68 -8.78
#